data_6e4ea5f6e8f4438ed874509310e5df98
#
_entry.id   6e4ea5f6e8f4438ed874509310e5df98
#
_cell.length_a   1.000
_cell.length_b   1.000
_cell.length_c   1.000
_cell.angle_alpha   90.00
_cell.angle_beta   90.00
_cell.angle_gamma   90.00
#
_symmetry.space_group_name_H-M   'P 1'
#
loop_
_entity.id
_entity.type
_entity.pdbx_description
1 polymer ?
#
loop_
_entity_poly.entity_id
_entity_poly.type
_entity_poly.pdbx_seq_one_letter_code
_entity_poly.pdbx_strand_id
1 'polypeptide(L)'
;QGDGYMAGDNDLYIGIDLGTFRSVLTSSAGHEEQVLTVVGTPKDPIARNMLGKDVLFGEEALKNRLALNLYRPLEHGVIKDTPEDKKFIAHFINHLINLGDPEDYDNVVAVIGAPAEASFTDQTAIFDAASGSVNAAMIISEPFAVAYALDMIGHTIVIDIGAGTCDIARVYGTIPGPDDQMHTSYAGDHIDNTLIAEVQKKYAGAQVTKDMARRWKQQYSFVRTAMPDAPIVVDFSIEGKAMSLDITDCIQRACESIVDPIVANVKALISSSNPEFHNEFRNNMVLAGGGSGIKGLNIMIEDRLGDIGECTVQVVDDPVMLGALGGLRLSMEVPTDMWSSLTLASR
;
A
#
# COMPACT_ATOMS: atom_id res chain seq x y z
N GLN A 1 -3.74 9.93 32.81
CA GLN A 1 -2.33 9.88 33.24
C GLN A 1 -1.90 8.45 32.93
N GLY A 2 -1.47 8.18 31.71
CA GLY A 2 -0.81 6.94 31.37
C GLY A 2 0.67 7.09 31.72
N ASP A 3 1.23 6.13 32.44
CA ASP A 3 2.67 6.03 32.63
C ASP A 3 3.26 5.89 31.23
N GLY A 4 4.05 6.90 30.81
CA GLY A 4 4.67 6.90 29.49
C GLY A 4 5.61 5.69 29.38
N TYR A 5 5.50 4.96 28.28
CA TYR A 5 6.44 3.91 27.94
C TYR A 5 7.87 4.47 27.98
N MET A 6 8.79 3.77 28.67
CA MET A 6 10.22 4.06 28.64
C MET A 6 10.94 2.94 27.89
N ALA A 7 11.76 3.29 26.90
CA ALA A 7 12.53 2.34 26.10
C ALA A 7 13.42 1.47 27.00
N GLY A 8 13.38 0.15 26.80
CA GLY A 8 14.15 -0.85 27.50
C GLY A 8 15.23 -1.47 26.59
N ASP A 9 16.18 -2.18 27.20
CA ASP A 9 17.27 -2.85 26.47
C ASP A 9 16.79 -4.11 25.69
N ASN A 10 15.58 -4.60 25.95
CA ASN A 10 14.98 -5.78 25.33
C ASN A 10 13.61 -5.46 24.71
N ASP A 11 13.57 -4.43 23.88
CA ASP A 11 12.36 -4.01 23.18
C ASP A 11 12.36 -4.51 21.73
N LEU A 12 11.21 -4.98 21.26
CA LEU A 12 10.96 -5.28 19.85
C LEU A 12 10.40 -4.06 19.14
N TYR A 13 11.10 -3.61 18.11
CA TYR A 13 10.65 -2.55 17.22
C TYR A 13 10.07 -3.14 15.94
N ILE A 14 8.90 -2.65 15.53
CA ILE A 14 8.16 -3.17 14.37
C ILE A 14 7.74 -2.01 13.47
N GLY A 15 7.98 -2.17 12.18
CA GLY A 15 7.37 -1.37 11.12
C GLY A 15 6.31 -2.18 10.37
N ILE A 16 5.13 -1.63 10.21
CA ILE A 16 4.05 -2.24 9.44
C ILE A 16 3.61 -1.27 8.34
N ASP A 17 3.52 -1.78 7.12
CA ASP A 17 2.80 -1.15 6.01
C ASP A 17 1.45 -1.87 5.85
N LEU A 18 0.35 -1.15 6.12
CA LEU A 18 -0.98 -1.72 6.17
C LEU A 18 -1.74 -1.52 4.85
N GLY A 19 -1.33 -2.22 3.81
CA GLY A 19 -1.88 -2.04 2.47
C GLY A 19 -3.20 -2.78 2.20
N THR A 20 -3.98 -2.28 1.24
CA THR A 20 -5.30 -2.82 0.86
C THR A 20 -5.25 -4.27 0.35
N PHE A 21 -4.21 -4.64 -0.39
CA PHE A 21 -4.06 -5.99 -0.97
C PHE A 21 -3.07 -6.85 -0.22
N ARG A 22 -1.98 -6.25 0.21
CA ARG A 22 -0.87 -6.89 0.91
C ARG A 22 -0.38 -5.94 1.98
N SER A 23 -0.13 -6.47 3.16
CA SER A 23 0.54 -5.77 4.24
C SER A 23 1.93 -6.35 4.46
N VAL A 24 2.83 -5.52 4.93
CA VAL A 24 4.23 -5.88 5.16
C VAL A 24 4.58 -5.61 6.60
N LEU A 25 5.36 -6.50 7.19
CA LEU A 25 5.96 -6.33 8.52
C LEU A 25 7.48 -6.44 8.39
N THR A 26 8.18 -5.55 9.08
CA THR A 26 9.61 -5.66 9.34
C THR A 26 9.85 -5.47 10.84
N SER A 27 10.84 -6.16 11.41
CA SER A 27 11.16 -6.04 12.83
C SER A 27 12.65 -5.94 13.10
N SER A 28 12.99 -5.38 14.27
CA SER A 28 14.39 -5.31 14.75
C SER A 28 15.00 -6.70 15.03
N ALA A 29 14.18 -7.74 15.12
CA ALA A 29 14.60 -9.15 15.19
C ALA A 29 15.04 -9.72 13.82
N GLY A 30 14.85 -8.97 12.73
CA GLY A 30 15.19 -9.38 11.36
C GLY A 30 14.09 -10.13 10.62
N HIS A 31 12.85 -10.09 11.12
CA HIS A 31 11.70 -10.62 10.38
C HIS A 31 11.27 -9.65 9.30
N GLU A 32 11.02 -10.20 8.10
CA GLU A 32 10.48 -9.49 6.93
C GLU A 32 9.36 -10.35 6.34
N GLU A 33 8.12 -9.96 6.59
CA GLU A 33 6.95 -10.76 6.23
C GLU A 33 6.00 -9.98 5.32
N GLN A 34 5.48 -10.65 4.32
CA GLN A 34 4.46 -10.12 3.42
C GLN A 34 3.22 -10.99 3.47
N VAL A 35 2.10 -10.41 3.90
CA VAL A 35 0.83 -11.12 4.08
C VAL A 35 -0.25 -10.48 3.22
N LEU A 36 -1.00 -11.28 2.46
CA LEU A 36 -2.19 -10.78 1.76
C LEU A 36 -3.22 -10.29 2.78
N THR A 37 -3.74 -9.08 2.60
CA THR A 37 -4.69 -8.44 3.51
C THR A 37 -6.08 -9.06 3.35
N VAL A 38 -6.22 -10.29 3.85
CA VAL A 38 -7.45 -11.06 3.83
C VAL A 38 -7.55 -11.93 5.08
N VAL A 39 -8.76 -11.98 5.64
CA VAL A 39 -9.12 -12.78 6.82
C VAL A 39 -10.21 -13.77 6.42
N GLY A 40 -10.08 -15.02 6.80
CA GLY A 40 -11.06 -16.07 6.54
C GLY A 40 -11.61 -16.67 7.81
N THR A 41 -12.94 -16.84 7.92
CA THR A 41 -13.59 -17.58 9.01
C THR A 41 -14.35 -18.78 8.45
N PRO A 42 -14.32 -19.97 9.11
CA PRO A 42 -15.06 -21.13 8.67
C PRO A 42 -16.55 -20.85 8.46
N LYS A 43 -17.11 -21.34 7.34
CA LYS A 43 -18.52 -21.15 7.00
C LYS A 43 -19.47 -21.84 7.96
N ASP A 44 -19.02 -22.98 8.51
CA ASP A 44 -19.82 -23.83 9.37
C ASP A 44 -18.93 -24.67 10.31
N PRO A 45 -19.53 -25.40 11.29
CA PRO A 45 -18.77 -26.26 12.18
C PRO A 45 -17.99 -27.40 11.51
N ILE A 46 -18.40 -27.86 10.31
CA ILE A 46 -17.68 -28.90 9.57
C ILE A 46 -16.38 -28.32 9.02
N ALA A 47 -16.45 -27.14 8.39
CA ALA A 47 -15.28 -26.40 7.93
C ALA A 47 -14.31 -26.10 9.08
N ARG A 48 -14.85 -25.66 10.25
CA ARG A 48 -14.08 -25.40 11.45
C ARG A 48 -13.30 -26.63 11.93
N ASN A 49 -13.98 -27.78 12.01
CA ASN A 49 -13.32 -29.03 12.40
C ASN A 49 -12.25 -29.48 11.41
N MET A 50 -12.53 -29.32 10.10
CA MET A 50 -11.59 -29.69 9.05
C MET A 50 -10.33 -28.82 9.06
N LEU A 51 -10.47 -27.51 9.31
CA LEU A 51 -9.37 -26.56 9.28
C LEU A 51 -8.61 -26.48 10.62
N GLY A 52 -9.26 -26.85 11.73
CA GLY A 52 -8.67 -26.79 13.08
C GLY A 52 -8.37 -25.38 13.59
N LYS A 53 -8.86 -24.33 12.90
CA LYS A 53 -8.64 -22.93 13.21
C LYS A 53 -9.94 -22.15 13.07
N ASP A 54 -10.11 -21.12 13.90
CA ASP A 54 -11.28 -20.21 13.86
C ASP A 54 -11.10 -19.04 12.89
N VAL A 55 -9.83 -18.66 12.66
CA VAL A 55 -9.46 -17.56 11.76
C VAL A 55 -8.21 -17.96 10.99
N LEU A 56 -8.21 -17.70 9.69
CA LEU A 56 -7.09 -17.91 8.79
C LEU A 56 -6.75 -16.56 8.11
N PHE A 57 -5.48 -16.39 7.74
CA PHE A 57 -4.98 -15.14 7.17
C PHE A 57 -4.28 -15.38 5.84
N GLY A 58 -4.20 -14.33 5.03
CA GLY A 58 -3.36 -14.26 3.85
C GLY A 58 -3.60 -15.37 2.85
N GLU A 59 -2.52 -15.98 2.38
CA GLU A 59 -2.58 -17.06 1.39
C GLU A 59 -3.26 -18.31 1.91
N GLU A 60 -3.13 -18.62 3.21
CA GLU A 60 -3.80 -19.77 3.82
C GLU A 60 -5.34 -19.61 3.72
N ALA A 61 -5.85 -18.41 3.98
CA ALA A 61 -7.27 -18.11 3.80
C ALA A 61 -7.72 -18.26 2.35
N LEU A 62 -6.92 -17.77 1.39
CA LEU A 62 -7.26 -17.90 -0.04
C LEU A 62 -7.20 -19.35 -0.55
N LYS A 63 -6.25 -20.15 -0.09
CA LYS A 63 -6.17 -21.59 -0.41
C LYS A 63 -7.43 -22.33 0.04
N ASN A 64 -7.99 -21.96 1.17
CA ASN A 64 -9.16 -22.58 1.77
C ASN A 64 -10.49 -21.85 1.50
N ARG A 65 -10.53 -20.91 0.53
CA ARG A 65 -11.65 -19.98 0.27
C ARG A 65 -13.01 -20.65 0.09
N LEU A 66 -13.08 -21.89 -0.37
CA LEU A 66 -14.35 -22.61 -0.56
C LEU A 66 -15.02 -22.98 0.78
N ALA A 67 -14.22 -23.20 1.83
CA ALA A 67 -14.67 -23.52 3.18
C ALA A 67 -14.79 -22.28 4.09
N LEU A 68 -14.37 -21.08 3.61
CA LEU A 68 -14.30 -19.86 4.39
C LEU A 68 -15.23 -18.76 3.87
N ASN A 69 -15.73 -17.94 4.80
CA ASN A 69 -16.15 -16.59 4.51
C ASN A 69 -14.91 -15.72 4.50
N LEU A 70 -14.63 -15.04 3.38
CA LEU A 70 -13.47 -14.17 3.24
C LEU A 70 -13.87 -12.72 3.48
N TYR A 71 -13.04 -12.02 4.24
CA TYR A 71 -13.16 -10.61 4.56
C TYR A 71 -11.89 -9.89 4.13
N ARG A 72 -12.04 -8.71 3.53
CA ARG A 72 -10.96 -7.78 3.27
C ARG A 72 -11.16 -6.59 4.20
N PRO A 73 -10.34 -6.46 5.27
CA PRO A 73 -10.54 -5.45 6.30
C PRO A 73 -10.32 -4.03 5.80
N LEU A 74 -9.59 -3.88 4.69
CA LEU A 74 -9.34 -2.59 4.04
C LEU A 74 -9.95 -2.56 2.65
N GLU A 75 -10.63 -1.46 2.31
CA GLU A 75 -11.12 -1.16 0.97
C GLU A 75 -10.70 0.27 0.60
N HIS A 76 -9.90 0.42 -0.47
CA HIS A 76 -9.29 1.71 -0.85
C HIS A 76 -8.56 2.40 0.32
N GLY A 77 -7.81 1.63 1.11
CA GLY A 77 -7.06 2.15 2.25
C GLY A 77 -7.89 2.50 3.48
N VAL A 78 -9.22 2.36 3.44
CA VAL A 78 -10.14 2.72 4.52
C VAL A 78 -10.67 1.47 5.23
N ILE A 79 -10.79 1.53 6.56
CA ILE A 79 -11.46 0.51 7.36
C ILE A 79 -12.97 0.75 7.26
N LYS A 80 -13.73 -0.28 6.90
CA LYS A 80 -15.19 -0.19 6.96
C LYS A 80 -15.66 -0.05 8.41
N ASP A 81 -16.57 0.88 8.66
CA ASP A 81 -17.02 1.22 10.03
C ASP A 81 -18.09 0.26 10.59
N THR A 82 -17.98 -1.03 10.28
CA THR A 82 -18.83 -2.03 10.93
C THR A 82 -18.08 -2.69 12.10
N PRO A 83 -18.80 -3.14 13.15
CA PRO A 83 -18.16 -3.86 14.27
C PRO A 83 -17.38 -5.11 13.82
N GLU A 84 -17.85 -5.76 12.74
CA GLU A 84 -17.18 -6.93 12.17
C GLU A 84 -15.88 -6.56 11.49
N ASP A 85 -15.86 -5.49 10.69
CA ASP A 85 -14.64 -5.03 10.01
C ASP A 85 -13.58 -4.58 11.02
N LYS A 86 -13.99 -3.85 12.08
CA LYS A 86 -13.09 -3.47 13.20
C LYS A 86 -12.49 -4.70 13.90
N LYS A 87 -13.30 -5.75 14.08
CA LYS A 87 -12.80 -7.02 14.64
C LYS A 87 -11.79 -7.69 13.70
N PHE A 88 -12.06 -7.73 12.40
CA PHE A 88 -11.16 -8.39 11.45
C PHE A 88 -9.86 -7.62 11.24
N ILE A 89 -9.87 -6.30 11.25
CA ILE A 89 -8.62 -5.53 11.20
C ILE A 89 -7.78 -5.74 12.47
N ALA A 90 -8.41 -5.81 13.65
CA ALA A 90 -7.71 -6.11 14.89
C ALA A 90 -7.07 -7.51 14.86
N HIS A 91 -7.81 -8.54 14.41
CA HIS A 91 -7.26 -9.89 14.25
C HIS A 91 -6.09 -9.91 13.26
N PHE A 92 -6.18 -9.12 12.19
CA PHE A 92 -5.15 -9.06 11.14
C PHE A 92 -3.89 -8.35 11.63
N ILE A 93 -4.02 -7.19 12.29
CA ILE A 93 -2.88 -6.46 12.87
C ILE A 93 -2.19 -7.31 13.94
N ASN A 94 -2.96 -7.96 14.82
CA ASN A 94 -2.41 -8.87 15.82
C ASN A 94 -1.67 -10.06 15.18
N HIS A 95 -2.20 -10.59 14.08
CA HIS A 95 -1.50 -11.64 13.33
C HIS A 95 -0.17 -11.14 12.77
N LEU A 96 -0.14 -9.93 12.17
CA LEU A 96 1.11 -9.34 11.69
C LEU A 96 2.13 -9.16 12.81
N ILE A 97 1.73 -8.56 13.94
CA ILE A 97 2.63 -8.35 15.09
C ILE A 97 3.22 -9.68 15.58
N ASN A 98 2.40 -10.74 15.65
CA ASN A 98 2.85 -12.07 16.08
C ASN A 98 3.86 -12.72 15.13
N LEU A 99 3.93 -12.31 13.86
CA LEU A 99 4.98 -12.77 12.94
C LEU A 99 6.35 -12.18 13.25
N GLY A 100 6.42 -11.15 14.09
CA GLY A 100 7.66 -10.58 14.60
C GLY A 100 8.22 -11.26 15.86
N ASP A 101 7.61 -12.38 16.31
CA ASP A 101 7.96 -13.14 17.51
C ASP A 101 8.05 -12.28 18.81
N PRO A 102 6.97 -11.57 19.18
CA PRO A 102 6.98 -10.59 20.29
C PRO A 102 7.15 -11.23 21.68
N GLU A 103 6.95 -12.55 21.81
CA GLU A 103 6.98 -13.27 23.11
C GLU A 103 8.35 -13.26 23.79
N ASP A 104 9.42 -13.05 23.02
CA ASP A 104 10.80 -13.02 23.52
C ASP A 104 11.23 -11.63 24.04
N TYR A 105 10.34 -10.64 24.00
CA TYR A 105 10.63 -9.25 24.31
C TYR A 105 9.79 -8.69 25.45
N ASP A 106 10.36 -7.76 26.22
CA ASP A 106 9.66 -7.11 27.33
C ASP A 106 8.60 -6.14 26.88
N ASN A 107 8.86 -5.45 25.76
CA ASN A 107 7.93 -4.50 25.16
C ASN A 107 7.94 -4.61 23.63
N VAL A 108 6.83 -4.25 23.03
CA VAL A 108 6.64 -4.14 21.59
C VAL A 108 6.30 -2.69 21.22
N VAL A 109 7.06 -2.12 20.31
CA VAL A 109 6.91 -0.76 19.82
C VAL A 109 6.67 -0.79 18.32
N ALA A 110 5.55 -0.23 17.85
CA ALA A 110 5.17 -0.32 16.45
C ALA A 110 4.95 1.04 15.79
N VAL A 111 5.45 1.21 14.56
CA VAL A 111 5.04 2.28 13.66
C VAL A 111 4.28 1.65 12.51
N ILE A 112 3.05 2.13 12.27
CA ILE A 112 2.14 1.59 11.27
C ILE A 112 1.90 2.65 10.20
N GLY A 113 2.25 2.33 8.96
CA GLY A 113 1.92 3.10 7.77
C GLY A 113 0.43 2.96 7.46
N ALA A 114 -0.21 4.09 7.19
CA ALA A 114 -1.59 4.18 6.73
C ALA A 114 -1.66 5.11 5.51
N PRO A 115 -2.68 4.98 4.64
CA PRO A 115 -2.85 5.89 3.52
C PRO A 115 -2.84 7.37 3.93
N ALA A 116 -2.34 8.23 3.06
CA ALA A 116 -2.08 9.65 3.34
C ALA A 116 -3.31 10.43 3.85
N GLU A 117 -4.50 10.07 3.39
CA GLU A 117 -5.77 10.68 3.82
C GLU A 117 -6.60 9.79 4.75
N ALA A 118 -5.98 8.82 5.43
CA ALA A 118 -6.69 8.08 6.46
C ALA A 118 -7.27 9.08 7.48
N SER A 119 -8.61 9.05 7.65
CA SER A 119 -9.30 9.94 8.56
C SER A 119 -8.83 9.72 10.00
N PHE A 120 -9.06 10.70 10.87
CA PHE A 120 -8.81 10.53 12.29
C PHE A 120 -9.49 9.27 12.86
N THR A 121 -10.69 8.96 12.36
CA THR A 121 -11.44 7.75 12.74
C THR A 121 -10.72 6.48 12.30
N ASP A 122 -10.17 6.46 11.07
CA ASP A 122 -9.42 5.29 10.56
C ASP A 122 -8.12 5.09 11.33
N GLN A 123 -7.37 6.17 11.56
CA GLN A 123 -6.14 6.13 12.35
C GLN A 123 -6.41 5.66 13.79
N THR A 124 -7.49 6.14 14.40
CA THR A 124 -7.92 5.69 15.74
C THR A 124 -8.28 4.20 15.71
N ALA A 125 -8.98 3.72 14.69
CA ALA A 125 -9.35 2.32 14.58
C ALA A 125 -8.12 1.40 14.39
N ILE A 126 -7.10 1.84 13.64
CA ILE A 126 -5.82 1.14 13.50
C ILE A 126 -5.08 1.11 14.83
N PHE A 127 -5.01 2.26 15.51
CA PHE A 127 -4.37 2.38 16.81
C PHE A 127 -5.04 1.50 17.87
N ASP A 128 -6.37 1.53 17.97
CA ASP A 128 -7.14 0.70 18.89
C ASP A 128 -6.96 -0.80 18.59
N ALA A 129 -6.88 -1.15 17.30
CA ALA A 129 -6.64 -2.52 16.86
C ALA A 129 -5.24 -3.04 17.27
N ALA A 130 -4.23 -2.18 17.26
CA ALA A 130 -2.86 -2.52 17.65
C ALA A 130 -2.64 -2.49 19.17
N SER A 131 -3.36 -1.63 19.91
CA SER A 131 -3.13 -1.29 21.33
C SER A 131 -3.18 -2.50 22.28
N GLY A 132 -3.85 -3.59 21.89
CA GLY A 132 -3.88 -4.84 22.66
C GLY A 132 -2.62 -5.71 22.52
N SER A 133 -1.74 -5.40 21.57
CA SER A 133 -0.56 -6.23 21.23
C SER A 133 0.75 -5.45 21.25
N VAL A 134 0.72 -4.13 21.48
CA VAL A 134 1.90 -3.29 21.55
C VAL A 134 1.88 -2.38 22.78
N ASN A 135 3.05 -2.01 23.28
CA ASN A 135 3.22 -1.10 24.41
C ASN A 135 3.18 0.37 23.96
N ALA A 136 3.61 0.64 22.72
CA ALA A 136 3.48 1.94 22.08
C ALA A 136 3.22 1.76 20.58
N ALA A 137 2.34 2.61 20.01
CA ALA A 137 2.07 2.64 18.59
C ALA A 137 2.07 4.08 18.06
N MET A 138 2.54 4.26 16.82
CA MET A 138 2.42 5.51 16.08
C MET A 138 1.90 5.21 14.67
N ILE A 139 0.98 6.03 14.19
CA ILE A 139 0.46 5.96 12.82
C ILE A 139 1.10 7.09 12.01
N ILE A 140 1.64 6.73 10.85
CA ILE A 140 2.24 7.68 9.88
C ILE A 140 1.66 7.46 8.50
N SER A 141 1.84 8.41 7.57
CA SER A 141 1.46 8.18 6.18
C SER A 141 2.48 7.30 5.46
N GLU A 142 1.98 6.41 4.57
CA GLU A 142 2.82 5.51 3.75
C GLU A 142 3.89 6.26 2.97
N PRO A 143 3.59 7.38 2.23
CA PRO A 143 4.63 8.10 1.51
C PRO A 143 5.72 8.69 2.41
N PHE A 144 5.38 9.12 3.64
CA PHE A 144 6.38 9.60 4.59
C PHE A 144 7.29 8.46 5.07
N ALA A 145 6.72 7.28 5.35
CA ALA A 145 7.50 6.09 5.70
C ALA A 145 8.52 5.75 4.58
N VAL A 146 8.08 5.78 3.32
CA VAL A 146 8.96 5.57 2.16
C VAL A 146 10.10 6.61 2.12
N ALA A 147 9.78 7.91 2.25
CA ALA A 147 10.80 8.97 2.28
C ALA A 147 11.80 8.76 3.41
N TYR A 148 11.32 8.35 4.58
CA TYR A 148 12.15 8.10 5.75
C TYR A 148 13.09 6.90 5.54
N ALA A 149 12.60 5.81 4.95
CA ALA A 149 13.41 4.65 4.60
C ALA A 149 14.58 5.00 3.66
N LEU A 150 14.34 5.93 2.74
CA LEU A 150 15.31 6.34 1.70
C LEU A 150 16.25 7.48 2.14
N ASP A 151 16.14 8.01 3.35
CA ASP A 151 16.81 9.26 3.78
C ASP A 151 16.44 10.49 2.90
N MET A 152 15.26 10.47 2.28
CA MET A 152 14.79 11.53 1.37
C MET A 152 13.74 12.43 2.02
N ILE A 153 13.98 12.86 3.25
CA ILE A 153 13.06 13.70 4.02
C ILE A 153 13.18 15.21 3.69
N GLY A 154 14.10 15.60 2.81
CA GLY A 154 14.26 16.99 2.36
C GLY A 154 13.67 17.19 0.97
N HIS A 155 12.77 18.16 0.77
CA HIS A 155 12.18 18.62 -0.50
C HIS A 155 11.93 17.49 -1.54
N THR A 156 11.21 16.46 -1.14
CA THR A 156 10.94 15.27 -1.96
C THR A 156 9.43 15.13 -2.19
N ILE A 157 9.03 14.65 -3.36
CA ILE A 157 7.68 14.14 -3.62
C ILE A 157 7.74 12.62 -3.72
N VAL A 158 6.99 11.94 -2.87
CA VAL A 158 6.80 10.50 -2.95
C VAL A 158 5.46 10.22 -3.61
N ILE A 159 5.47 9.36 -4.63
CA ILE A 159 4.30 8.85 -5.33
C ILE A 159 4.22 7.36 -5.02
N ASP A 160 3.39 6.98 -4.08
CA ASP A 160 3.20 5.58 -3.69
C ASP A 160 1.96 5.01 -4.36
N ILE A 161 2.16 4.05 -5.27
CA ILE A 161 1.06 3.42 -6.01
C ILE A 161 0.78 2.04 -5.45
N GLY A 162 -0.20 1.98 -4.55
CA GLY A 162 -0.69 0.76 -3.95
C GLY A 162 -1.70 -0.01 -4.81
N ALA A 163 -2.42 -0.94 -4.19
CA ALA A 163 -3.50 -1.65 -4.83
C ALA A 163 -4.80 -0.84 -4.86
N GLY A 164 -5.20 -0.27 -3.74
CA GLY A 164 -6.45 0.47 -3.57
C GLY A 164 -6.33 1.97 -3.78
N THR A 165 -5.18 2.54 -3.43
CA THR A 165 -4.88 3.98 -3.45
C THR A 165 -3.55 4.27 -4.13
N CYS A 166 -3.41 5.47 -4.66
CA CYS A 166 -2.14 6.12 -4.95
C CYS A 166 -2.04 7.33 -4.03
N ASP A 167 -1.07 7.28 -3.13
CA ASP A 167 -0.84 8.28 -2.11
C ASP A 167 0.39 9.10 -2.47
N ILE A 168 0.25 10.42 -2.46
CA ILE A 168 1.29 11.34 -2.89
C ILE A 168 1.55 12.34 -1.76
N ALA A 169 2.79 12.44 -1.32
CA ALA A 169 3.17 13.40 -0.30
C ALA A 169 4.36 14.25 -0.72
N ARG A 170 4.32 15.51 -0.32
CA ARG A 170 5.43 16.45 -0.33
C ARG A 170 6.09 16.42 1.04
N VAL A 171 7.36 16.03 1.10
CA VAL A 171 8.14 15.91 2.33
C VAL A 171 9.25 16.96 2.34
N TYR A 172 9.39 17.71 3.43
CA TYR A 172 10.39 18.77 3.58
C TYR A 172 10.90 18.92 5.04
N GLY A 173 11.41 17.84 5.60
CA GLY A 173 12.06 17.80 6.91
C GLY A 173 11.15 17.51 8.10
N THR A 174 9.83 17.38 7.86
CA THR A 174 8.83 17.08 8.90
C THR A 174 7.82 16.05 8.41
N ILE A 175 7.04 15.48 9.32
CA ILE A 175 5.87 14.68 8.94
C ILE A 175 4.91 15.55 8.14
N PRO A 176 4.48 15.13 6.93
CA PRO A 176 3.57 15.90 6.08
C PRO A 176 2.23 16.19 6.76
N GLY A 177 1.80 17.44 6.68
CA GLY A 177 0.45 17.82 7.10
C GLY A 177 -0.62 17.48 6.03
N PRO A 178 -1.90 17.73 6.32
CA PRO A 178 -2.98 17.47 5.34
C PRO A 178 -2.80 18.21 4.01
N ASP A 179 -2.26 19.43 4.03
CA ASP A 179 -2.03 20.23 2.81
C ASP A 179 -0.82 19.75 1.98
N ASP A 180 -0.02 18.84 2.54
CA ASP A 180 1.17 18.29 1.91
C ASP A 180 0.94 16.91 1.31
N GLN A 181 -0.30 16.44 1.35
CA GLN A 181 -0.66 15.09 0.92
C GLN A 181 -1.87 15.11 0.00
N MET A 182 -1.88 14.21 -0.96
CA MET A 182 -3.01 13.94 -1.84
C MET A 182 -3.14 12.45 -2.06
N HIS A 183 -4.38 11.99 -2.27
CA HIS A 183 -4.62 10.61 -2.64
C HIS A 183 -5.54 10.52 -3.85
N THR A 184 -5.54 9.37 -4.48
CA THR A 184 -6.51 9.02 -5.52
C THR A 184 -6.76 7.52 -5.53
N SER A 185 -7.97 7.11 -5.88
CA SER A 185 -8.32 5.71 -6.12
C SER A 185 -7.88 5.16 -7.48
N TYR A 186 -7.25 6.00 -8.32
CA TYR A 186 -6.63 5.57 -9.57
C TYR A 186 -5.30 4.86 -9.27
N ALA A 187 -5.40 3.57 -8.91
CA ALA A 187 -4.31 2.72 -8.45
C ALA A 187 -4.43 1.29 -9.03
N GLY A 188 -3.81 0.32 -8.42
CA GLY A 188 -3.76 -1.04 -8.93
C GLY A 188 -5.12 -1.70 -9.22
N ASP A 189 -6.11 -1.50 -8.37
CA ASP A 189 -7.47 -2.04 -8.53
C ASP A 189 -8.25 -1.33 -9.64
N HIS A 190 -7.99 -0.04 -9.86
CA HIS A 190 -8.52 0.71 -11.00
C HIS A 190 -7.98 0.15 -12.32
N ILE A 191 -6.67 -0.14 -12.39
CA ILE A 191 -6.05 -0.76 -13.56
C ILE A 191 -6.69 -2.14 -13.84
N ASP A 192 -6.90 -2.98 -12.80
CA ASP A 192 -7.52 -4.30 -12.95
C ASP A 192 -8.92 -4.19 -13.57
N ASN A 193 -9.75 -3.27 -13.06
CA ASN A 193 -11.11 -3.04 -13.55
C ASN A 193 -11.11 -2.48 -15.00
N THR A 194 -10.21 -1.55 -15.29
CA THR A 194 -10.05 -0.98 -16.63
C THR A 194 -9.60 -2.05 -17.62
N LEU A 195 -8.65 -2.92 -17.23
CA LEU A 195 -8.19 -4.03 -18.07
C LEU A 195 -9.32 -5.01 -18.41
N ILE A 196 -10.15 -5.36 -17.43
CA ILE A 196 -11.34 -6.18 -17.67
C ILE A 196 -12.26 -5.52 -18.72
N ALA A 197 -12.56 -4.24 -18.53
CA ALA A 197 -13.44 -3.49 -19.44
C ALA A 197 -12.86 -3.41 -20.87
N GLU A 198 -11.57 -3.13 -21.00
CA GLU A 198 -10.88 -3.04 -22.28
C GLU A 198 -10.83 -4.39 -23.02
N VAL A 199 -10.59 -5.51 -22.29
CA VAL A 199 -10.63 -6.84 -22.86
C VAL A 199 -12.04 -7.22 -23.30
N GLN A 200 -13.07 -6.95 -22.50
CA GLN A 200 -14.46 -7.21 -22.86
C GLN A 200 -14.95 -6.35 -24.02
N LYS A 201 -14.47 -5.13 -24.14
CA LYS A 201 -14.73 -4.24 -25.28
C LYS A 201 -14.09 -4.77 -26.58
N LYS A 202 -12.86 -5.27 -26.49
CA LYS A 202 -12.12 -5.83 -27.64
C LYS A 202 -12.65 -7.21 -28.04
N TYR A 203 -13.05 -8.03 -27.08
CA TYR A 203 -13.50 -9.40 -27.26
C TYR A 203 -14.86 -9.60 -26.60
N ALA A 204 -15.93 -9.41 -27.34
CA ALA A 204 -17.29 -9.56 -26.84
C ALA A 204 -17.50 -10.97 -26.26
N GLY A 205 -18.11 -11.07 -25.08
CA GLY A 205 -18.33 -12.33 -24.38
C GLY A 205 -17.10 -12.88 -23.60
N ALA A 206 -16.00 -12.12 -23.52
CA ALA A 206 -14.83 -12.50 -22.74
C ALA A 206 -15.15 -12.66 -21.24
N GLN A 207 -14.78 -13.81 -20.68
CA GLN A 207 -14.94 -14.13 -19.27
C GLN A 207 -13.62 -13.88 -18.55
N VAL A 208 -13.46 -12.66 -18.00
CA VAL A 208 -12.25 -12.22 -17.29
C VAL A 208 -12.61 -11.90 -15.83
N THR A 209 -11.93 -12.56 -14.90
CA THR A 209 -12.06 -12.29 -13.47
C THR A 209 -11.05 -11.24 -13.02
N LYS A 210 -11.30 -10.59 -11.88
CA LYS A 210 -10.36 -9.63 -11.28
C LYS A 210 -9.00 -10.27 -10.98
N ASP A 211 -8.97 -11.53 -10.54
CA ASP A 211 -7.72 -12.25 -10.29
C ASP A 211 -6.94 -12.56 -11.58
N MET A 212 -7.61 -12.80 -12.72
CA MET A 212 -6.94 -12.94 -14.00
C MET A 212 -6.32 -11.61 -14.44
N ALA A 213 -7.09 -10.52 -14.41
CA ALA A 213 -6.60 -9.19 -14.78
C ALA A 213 -5.41 -8.78 -13.91
N ARG A 214 -5.49 -9.01 -12.59
CA ARG A 214 -4.40 -8.73 -11.66
C ARG A 214 -3.13 -9.49 -12.00
N ARG A 215 -3.21 -10.81 -12.28
CA ARG A 215 -2.04 -11.59 -12.69
C ARG A 215 -1.44 -11.08 -13.99
N TRP A 216 -2.25 -10.76 -14.98
CA TRP A 216 -1.77 -10.21 -16.25
C TRP A 216 -1.10 -8.85 -16.05
N LYS A 217 -1.70 -7.96 -15.25
CA LYS A 217 -1.08 -6.69 -14.88
C LYS A 217 0.26 -6.90 -14.19
N GLN A 218 0.34 -7.75 -13.17
CA GLN A 218 1.58 -8.01 -12.43
C GLN A 218 2.69 -8.57 -13.31
N GLN A 219 2.34 -9.34 -14.33
CA GLN A 219 3.30 -9.98 -15.22
C GLN A 219 3.71 -9.10 -16.41
N TYR A 220 2.81 -8.28 -16.92
CA TYR A 220 2.96 -7.66 -18.24
C TYR A 220 2.75 -6.14 -18.25
N SER A 221 2.58 -5.46 -17.11
CA SER A 221 2.27 -4.03 -17.09
C SER A 221 3.32 -3.17 -17.75
N PHE A 222 2.88 -2.24 -18.59
CA PHE A 222 3.70 -1.24 -19.27
C PHE A 222 2.83 -0.06 -19.74
N VAL A 223 3.48 1.04 -20.05
CA VAL A 223 2.90 2.20 -20.75
C VAL A 223 3.63 2.43 -22.07
N ARG A 224 3.12 3.28 -22.96
CA ARG A 224 3.66 3.47 -24.33
C ARG A 224 5.15 3.85 -24.40
N THR A 225 5.72 4.39 -23.34
CA THR A 225 7.16 4.70 -23.27
C THR A 225 8.04 3.45 -23.16
N ALA A 226 7.46 2.28 -22.91
CA ALA A 226 8.16 0.99 -22.77
C ALA A 226 7.38 -0.16 -23.44
N MET A 227 7.02 0.01 -24.72
CA MET A 227 6.30 -1.01 -25.48
C MET A 227 7.08 -2.33 -25.53
N PRO A 228 6.40 -3.49 -25.35
CA PRO A 228 7.04 -4.79 -25.49
C PRO A 228 7.37 -5.11 -26.95
N ASP A 229 8.45 -5.88 -27.18
CA ASP A 229 8.89 -6.30 -28.51
C ASP A 229 7.93 -7.30 -29.18
N ALA A 230 7.11 -8.01 -28.41
CA ALA A 230 6.17 -9.01 -28.89
C ALA A 230 4.77 -8.81 -28.29
N PRO A 231 3.70 -9.25 -28.99
CA PRO A 231 2.34 -9.22 -28.47
C PRO A 231 2.20 -10.01 -27.17
N ILE A 232 1.41 -9.49 -26.23
CA ILE A 232 1.06 -10.17 -24.98
C ILE A 232 -0.18 -11.00 -25.22
N VAL A 233 0.01 -12.31 -25.39
CA VAL A 233 -1.04 -13.28 -25.64
C VAL A 233 -1.34 -14.03 -24.34
N VAL A 234 -2.62 -14.08 -23.97
CA VAL A 234 -3.09 -14.74 -22.74
C VAL A 234 -4.30 -15.63 -23.03
N ASP A 235 -4.50 -16.63 -22.17
CA ASP A 235 -5.60 -17.59 -22.30
C ASP A 235 -6.79 -17.15 -21.43
N PHE A 236 -7.97 -17.08 -22.04
CA PHE A 236 -9.24 -16.89 -21.35
C PHE A 236 -10.42 -17.44 -22.16
N SER A 237 -11.61 -17.52 -21.55
CA SER A 237 -12.77 -18.06 -22.19
C SER A 237 -13.64 -16.99 -22.84
N ILE A 238 -14.11 -17.29 -24.06
CA ILE A 238 -15.22 -16.56 -24.72
C ILE A 238 -16.35 -17.57 -24.93
N GLU A 239 -17.52 -17.31 -24.36
CA GLU A 239 -18.70 -18.19 -24.43
C GLU A 239 -18.35 -19.66 -24.10
N GLY A 240 -17.50 -19.87 -23.09
CA GLY A 240 -17.07 -21.18 -22.62
C GLY A 240 -15.98 -21.88 -23.47
N LYS A 241 -15.48 -21.26 -24.55
CA LYS A 241 -14.36 -21.75 -25.34
C LYS A 241 -13.06 -21.09 -24.92
N ALA A 242 -12.05 -21.86 -24.55
CA ALA A 242 -10.71 -21.35 -24.28
C ALA A 242 -10.06 -20.82 -25.57
N MET A 243 -9.50 -19.62 -25.50
CA MET A 243 -8.84 -18.94 -26.63
C MET A 243 -7.58 -18.24 -26.14
N SER A 244 -6.53 -18.22 -26.97
CA SER A 244 -5.30 -17.45 -26.75
C SER A 244 -5.38 -16.15 -27.55
N LEU A 245 -5.44 -15.01 -26.89
CA LEU A 245 -5.75 -13.73 -27.52
C LEU A 245 -4.79 -12.63 -27.07
N ASP A 246 -4.50 -11.72 -28.00
CA ASP A 246 -3.63 -10.56 -27.76
C ASP A 246 -4.35 -9.45 -26.99
N ILE A 247 -3.83 -9.13 -25.80
CA ILE A 247 -4.33 -8.05 -24.93
C ILE A 247 -3.32 -6.89 -24.74
N THR A 248 -2.31 -6.80 -25.60
CA THR A 248 -1.23 -5.80 -25.49
C THR A 248 -1.76 -4.39 -25.33
N ASP A 249 -2.63 -3.96 -26.24
CA ASP A 249 -3.25 -2.63 -26.22
C ASP A 249 -4.23 -2.42 -25.06
N CYS A 250 -4.85 -3.50 -24.56
CA CYS A 250 -5.72 -3.43 -23.38
C CYS A 250 -4.90 -3.16 -22.11
N ILE A 251 -3.75 -3.83 -21.94
CA ILE A 251 -2.84 -3.60 -20.83
C ILE A 251 -2.28 -2.18 -20.86
N GLN A 252 -1.81 -1.72 -22.03
CA GLN A 252 -1.31 -0.36 -22.18
C GLN A 252 -2.33 0.68 -21.73
N ARG A 253 -3.56 0.65 -22.30
CA ARG A 253 -4.60 1.61 -21.93
C ARG A 253 -4.99 1.53 -20.47
N ALA A 254 -5.06 0.32 -19.90
CA ALA A 254 -5.35 0.14 -18.50
C ALA A 254 -4.28 0.77 -17.60
N CYS A 255 -3.00 0.55 -17.90
CA CYS A 255 -1.89 1.15 -17.14
C CYS A 255 -1.81 2.67 -17.31
N GLU A 256 -2.08 3.19 -18.51
CA GLU A 256 -2.07 4.64 -18.76
C GLU A 256 -3.23 5.39 -18.08
N SER A 257 -4.30 4.69 -17.69
CA SER A 257 -5.49 5.31 -17.08
C SER A 257 -5.24 5.99 -15.73
N ILE A 258 -4.14 5.65 -15.05
CA ILE A 258 -3.79 6.25 -13.75
C ILE A 258 -2.89 7.49 -13.89
N VAL A 259 -2.31 7.75 -15.06
CA VAL A 259 -1.25 8.76 -15.23
C VAL A 259 -1.78 10.17 -15.02
N ASP A 260 -2.86 10.55 -15.70
CA ASP A 260 -3.38 11.92 -15.64
C ASP A 260 -3.83 12.33 -14.22
N PRO A 261 -4.52 11.49 -13.41
CA PRO A 261 -4.81 11.80 -12.01
C PRO A 261 -3.55 11.99 -11.15
N ILE A 262 -2.54 11.13 -11.32
CA ILE A 262 -1.26 11.24 -10.59
C ILE A 262 -0.57 12.56 -10.93
N VAL A 263 -0.43 12.86 -12.22
CA VAL A 263 0.18 14.11 -12.71
C VAL A 263 -0.54 15.34 -12.19
N ALA A 264 -1.89 15.32 -12.17
CA ALA A 264 -2.67 16.44 -11.64
C ALA A 264 -2.39 16.70 -10.15
N ASN A 265 -2.30 15.63 -9.34
CA ASN A 265 -1.99 15.73 -7.91
C ASN A 265 -0.55 16.23 -7.67
N VAL A 266 0.42 15.72 -8.42
CA VAL A 266 1.83 16.19 -8.32
C VAL A 266 1.93 17.67 -8.65
N LYS A 267 1.28 18.12 -9.74
CA LYS A 267 1.26 19.54 -10.12
C LYS A 267 0.63 20.42 -9.04
N ALA A 268 -0.46 19.95 -8.43
CA ALA A 268 -1.13 20.68 -7.36
C ALA A 268 -0.22 20.84 -6.12
N LEU A 269 0.46 19.77 -5.71
CA LEU A 269 1.40 19.82 -4.58
C LEU A 269 2.59 20.75 -4.86
N ILE A 270 3.17 20.71 -6.06
CA ILE A 270 4.26 21.63 -6.42
C ILE A 270 3.76 23.08 -6.42
N SER A 271 2.61 23.33 -7.08
CA SER A 271 2.07 24.68 -7.22
C SER A 271 1.65 25.34 -5.92
N SER A 272 1.24 24.54 -4.92
CA SER A 272 0.87 25.05 -3.58
C SER A 272 2.06 25.30 -2.69
N SER A 273 3.29 24.86 -3.08
CA SER A 273 4.50 25.07 -2.31
C SER A 273 5.14 26.45 -2.56
N ASN A 274 6.13 26.81 -1.72
CA ASN A 274 6.92 28.00 -1.97
C ASN A 274 7.69 27.87 -3.31
N PRO A 275 7.55 28.84 -4.24
CA PRO A 275 8.21 28.82 -5.53
C PRO A 275 9.72 28.60 -5.51
N GLU A 276 10.40 28.99 -4.43
CA GLU A 276 11.83 28.78 -4.25
C GLU A 276 12.23 27.30 -4.27
N PHE A 277 11.32 26.38 -3.86
CA PHE A 277 11.57 24.94 -3.78
C PHE A 277 10.97 24.14 -4.96
N HIS A 278 10.26 24.80 -5.88
CA HIS A 278 9.65 24.10 -7.02
C HIS A 278 10.66 23.29 -7.83
N ASN A 279 11.87 23.81 -8.02
CA ASN A 279 12.91 23.11 -8.77
C ASN A 279 13.43 21.88 -8.02
N GLU A 280 13.55 21.96 -6.70
CA GLU A 280 14.00 20.85 -5.86
C GLU A 280 12.95 19.73 -5.90
N PHE A 281 11.66 20.04 -5.70
CA PHE A 281 10.59 19.06 -5.79
C PHE A 281 10.49 18.40 -7.16
N ARG A 282 10.65 19.16 -8.27
CA ARG A 282 10.62 18.58 -9.63
C ARG A 282 11.74 17.59 -9.88
N ASN A 283 12.91 17.82 -9.31
CA ASN A 283 14.10 16.98 -9.52
C ASN A 283 14.26 15.88 -8.45
N ASN A 284 13.39 15.82 -7.47
CA ASN A 284 13.48 14.88 -6.37
C ASN A 284 12.12 14.18 -6.14
N MET A 285 11.64 13.44 -7.16
CA MET A 285 10.44 12.63 -7.06
C MET A 285 10.79 11.15 -7.00
N VAL A 286 10.05 10.43 -6.18
CA VAL A 286 10.23 8.98 -5.95
C VAL A 286 8.93 8.25 -6.29
N LEU A 287 9.03 7.20 -7.09
CA LEU A 287 7.93 6.30 -7.43
C LEU A 287 8.09 5.00 -6.65
N ALA A 288 7.14 4.73 -5.74
CA ALA A 288 7.11 3.61 -4.81
C ALA A 288 5.82 2.78 -4.94
N GLY A 289 5.68 1.79 -4.07
CA GLY A 289 4.56 0.85 -4.09
C GLY A 289 4.59 -0.14 -5.25
N GLY A 290 3.69 -1.10 -5.23
CA GLY A 290 3.64 -2.15 -6.26
C GLY A 290 3.38 -1.66 -7.69
N GLY A 291 2.76 -0.48 -7.85
CA GLY A 291 2.52 0.15 -9.15
C GLY A 291 3.76 0.76 -9.80
N SER A 292 4.82 1.02 -9.03
CA SER A 292 6.10 1.52 -9.56
C SER A 292 6.77 0.54 -10.54
N GLY A 293 6.42 -0.74 -10.45
CA GLY A 293 6.87 -1.78 -11.37
C GLY A 293 6.26 -1.72 -12.78
N ILE A 294 5.34 -0.81 -13.07
CA ILE A 294 4.80 -0.61 -14.42
C ILE A 294 5.90 -0.03 -15.31
N LYS A 295 6.30 -0.79 -16.32
CA LYS A 295 7.42 -0.42 -17.18
C LYS A 295 7.18 0.90 -17.91
N GLY A 296 8.12 1.83 -17.78
CA GLY A 296 8.11 3.16 -18.42
C GLY A 296 7.19 4.20 -17.75
N LEU A 297 6.55 3.87 -16.62
CA LEU A 297 5.62 4.77 -15.95
C LEU A 297 6.29 6.06 -15.47
N ASN A 298 7.50 5.96 -14.91
CA ASN A 298 8.28 7.10 -14.48
C ASN A 298 8.55 8.07 -15.63
N ILE A 299 9.04 7.57 -16.78
CA ILE A 299 9.29 8.38 -17.99
C ILE A 299 7.99 9.05 -18.48
N MET A 300 6.87 8.32 -18.44
CA MET A 300 5.59 8.87 -18.86
C MET A 300 5.08 9.97 -17.92
N ILE A 301 5.32 9.85 -16.61
CA ILE A 301 5.01 10.90 -15.63
C ILE A 301 5.90 12.13 -15.89
N GLU A 302 7.21 11.96 -16.09
CA GLU A 302 8.14 13.04 -16.44
C GLU A 302 7.68 13.80 -17.70
N ASP A 303 7.36 13.06 -18.78
CA ASP A 303 6.85 13.64 -20.04
C ASP A 303 5.58 14.49 -19.84
N ARG A 304 4.65 13.99 -18.98
CA ARG A 304 3.38 14.68 -18.69
C ARG A 304 3.52 15.86 -17.74
N LEU A 305 4.60 15.91 -16.95
CA LEU A 305 4.96 17.04 -16.10
C LEU A 305 5.77 18.11 -16.86
N GLY A 306 6.21 17.84 -18.08
CA GLY A 306 7.11 18.70 -18.85
C GLY A 306 6.62 20.15 -19.06
N ASP A 307 5.33 20.42 -18.96
CA ASP A 307 4.76 21.77 -19.04
C ASP A 307 5.07 22.65 -17.81
N ILE A 308 5.43 22.04 -16.66
CA ILE A 308 5.88 22.78 -15.46
C ILE A 308 7.42 22.84 -15.33
N GLY A 309 8.16 22.30 -16.30
CA GLY A 309 9.61 22.26 -16.37
C GLY A 309 10.17 20.85 -16.39
N GLU A 310 11.50 20.73 -16.45
CA GLU A 310 12.18 19.44 -16.38
C GLU A 310 11.91 18.78 -15.01
N CYS A 311 11.59 17.49 -15.04
CA CYS A 311 11.24 16.69 -13.88
C CYS A 311 12.03 15.37 -13.89
N THR A 312 12.36 14.85 -12.71
CA THR A 312 13.02 13.56 -12.54
C THR A 312 12.23 12.69 -11.57
N VAL A 313 11.80 11.51 -12.05
CA VAL A 313 11.04 10.52 -11.25
C VAL A 313 11.87 9.24 -11.14
N GLN A 314 12.42 8.99 -9.96
CA GLN A 314 13.22 7.81 -9.67
C GLN A 314 12.30 6.65 -9.26
N VAL A 315 12.54 5.48 -9.84
CA VAL A 315 11.94 4.23 -9.37
C VAL A 315 12.87 3.64 -8.31
N VAL A 316 12.30 3.27 -7.18
CA VAL A 316 13.05 2.71 -6.05
C VAL A 316 13.23 1.20 -6.18
N ASP A 317 14.31 0.69 -5.60
CA ASP A 317 14.52 -0.74 -5.43
C ASP A 317 13.61 -1.26 -4.30
N ASP A 318 13.08 -2.47 -4.47
CA ASP A 318 12.18 -3.14 -3.51
C ASP A 318 11.03 -2.26 -2.96
N PRO A 319 10.22 -1.68 -3.86
CA PRO A 319 9.25 -0.65 -3.50
C PRO A 319 8.16 -1.11 -2.53
N VAL A 320 8.00 -2.42 -2.34
CA VAL A 320 6.95 -3.00 -1.48
C VAL A 320 7.38 -3.01 -0.02
N MET A 321 8.69 -3.09 0.26
CA MET A 321 9.22 -3.17 1.62
C MET A 321 9.43 -1.81 2.29
N LEU A 322 9.55 -0.74 1.50
CA LEU A 322 10.00 0.57 1.99
C LEU A 322 9.08 1.18 3.04
N GLY A 323 7.76 1.04 2.91
CA GLY A 323 6.81 1.54 3.90
C GLY A 323 7.06 0.93 5.30
N ALA A 324 7.20 -0.39 5.37
CA ALA A 324 7.49 -1.08 6.62
C ALA A 324 8.90 -0.79 7.14
N LEU A 325 9.92 -0.75 6.26
CA LEU A 325 11.30 -0.42 6.63
C LEU A 325 11.41 1.01 7.22
N GLY A 326 10.71 1.97 6.62
CA GLY A 326 10.66 3.34 7.13
C GLY A 326 9.97 3.42 8.50
N GLY A 327 8.89 2.68 8.68
CA GLY A 327 8.23 2.53 9.98
C GLY A 327 9.15 1.92 11.04
N LEU A 328 9.85 0.84 10.71
CA LEU A 328 10.83 0.21 11.60
C LEU A 328 11.94 1.20 11.98
N ARG A 329 12.54 1.83 11.00
CA ARG A 329 13.62 2.81 11.23
C ARG A 329 13.15 3.95 12.14
N LEU A 330 11.96 4.50 11.87
CA LEU A 330 11.39 5.57 12.69
C LEU A 330 11.13 5.09 14.13
N SER A 331 10.64 3.85 14.33
CA SER A 331 10.39 3.30 15.66
C SER A 331 11.67 3.16 16.50
N MET A 332 12.81 2.95 15.87
CA MET A 332 14.12 2.80 16.52
C MET A 332 14.82 4.15 16.77
N GLU A 333 14.61 5.13 15.88
CA GLU A 333 15.35 6.41 15.91
C GLU A 333 14.64 7.51 16.72
N VAL A 334 13.30 7.47 16.79
CA VAL A 334 12.50 8.50 17.46
C VAL A 334 12.07 8.03 18.84
N PRO A 335 12.51 8.71 19.92
CA PRO A 335 12.11 8.39 21.29
C PRO A 335 10.59 8.42 21.47
N THR A 336 10.04 7.43 22.16
CA THR A 336 8.59 7.25 22.30
C THR A 336 7.91 8.35 23.12
N ASP A 337 8.63 9.04 23.99
CA ASP A 337 8.13 10.21 24.71
C ASP A 337 7.86 11.42 23.79
N MET A 338 8.48 11.44 22.60
CA MET A 338 8.24 12.44 21.57
C MET A 338 7.05 12.10 20.65
N TRP A 339 6.57 10.86 20.66
CA TRP A 339 5.53 10.40 19.73
C TRP A 339 4.20 11.14 19.89
N SER A 340 3.83 11.52 21.10
CA SER A 340 2.62 12.31 21.35
C SER A 340 2.64 13.68 20.63
N SER A 341 3.81 14.23 20.35
CA SER A 341 3.97 15.48 19.59
C SER A 341 3.94 15.27 18.06
N LEU A 342 4.14 14.04 17.61
CA LEU A 342 4.24 13.69 16.19
C LEU A 342 2.95 13.08 15.63
N THR A 343 2.10 12.49 16.49
CA THR A 343 0.85 11.86 16.06
C THR A 343 -0.23 12.89 15.81
N LEU A 344 -1.01 12.72 14.74
CA LEU A 344 -2.18 13.57 14.43
C LEU A 344 -3.26 13.47 15.51
N ALA A 345 -3.27 12.41 16.33
CA ALA A 345 -4.18 12.22 17.46
C ALA A 345 -3.95 13.22 18.60
N SER A 346 -2.85 13.96 18.60
CA SER A 346 -2.51 14.98 19.63
C SER A 346 -2.77 16.42 19.17
N ARG A 347 -3.32 16.60 17.99
CA ARG A 347 -3.73 17.90 17.43
C ARG A 347 -5.22 17.92 17.21
#